data_e4ed3271fc12e502a9b6352534986cc7
#
_entry.id   e4ed3271fc12e502a9b6352534986cc7
#
_cell.length_a   1.000
_cell.length_b   1.000
_cell.length_c   1.000
_cell.angle_alpha   90.00
_cell.angle_beta   90.00
_cell.angle_gamma   90.00
#
_symmetry.space_group_name_H-M   'P 1'
#
loop_
_entity.id
_entity.type
_entity.pdbx_description
1 polymer ?
#
loop_
_entity_poly.entity_id
_entity_poly.type
_entity_poly.pdbx_seq_one_letter_code
_entity_poly.pdbx_strand_id
1 'polypeptide(L)'
;LEQDWLNGEGLVYNYDCRSMIEQTMQNIADAQHANGAVPTTAPEYIYFKGKWLDPFAESPEWGGALVALPFLYLQHYGDDRMVKKYAPQMFRYVDYLQSKDSCRILKQGLGDWYDYGKGRSGFSQNTPMPLVATAHYYQWVKLTQKAAAMSGKTAEANRYAILASEILQAFQKEFLHVEKAASSEKSSSDAVVKDAVEKVYYGSGSQASNAISLALGMVPSQYRKQVLQHLVDDIHAHHDRLTTGDVGNRYLFQALLRNGYADLWYKMLAHDDVPGYGFQIKKGMTTLTEQWNPEMGASMNHFMMAHINNHFLPDIVGIRIEQGRLIIAPQPMGDLTWAKGSTRLSDGKQIAVVWKKLADGKIEVTVDTDNDIEYEIKIDYDETEHNDGTYRGKHVFVGKCAR
;
A
#
# COMPACT_ATOMS: atom_id res chain seq x y z
N LEU A 1 -3.33 13.01 9.11
CA LEU A 1 -4.14 11.79 9.01
C LEU A 1 -3.59 10.77 8.02
N GLU A 2 -3.00 11.19 6.90
CA GLU A 2 -2.56 10.24 5.87
C GLU A 2 -1.46 9.31 6.38
N GLN A 3 -0.52 9.81 7.17
CA GLN A 3 0.59 9.02 7.72
C GLN A 3 0.10 7.93 8.67
N ASP A 4 -1.00 8.16 9.39
CA ASP A 4 -1.56 7.19 10.35
C ASP A 4 -2.00 5.90 9.66
N TRP A 5 -2.48 5.99 8.41
CA TRP A 5 -2.90 4.80 7.66
C TRP A 5 -1.87 4.34 6.63
N LEU A 6 -1.14 5.26 5.96
CA LEU A 6 -0.10 4.88 5.00
C LEU A 6 1.02 4.07 5.67
N ASN A 7 1.41 4.46 6.88
CA ASN A 7 2.46 3.82 7.67
C ASN A 7 1.92 2.97 8.84
N GLY A 8 0.59 2.87 8.96
CA GLY A 8 -0.07 2.24 10.09
C GLY A 8 0.29 0.77 10.30
N GLU A 9 0.52 0.02 9.24
CA GLU A 9 0.96 -1.37 9.33
C GLU A 9 2.29 -1.49 10.10
N GLY A 10 3.27 -0.63 9.80
CA GLY A 10 4.53 -0.60 10.54
C GLY A 10 4.35 -0.23 12.01
N LEU A 11 3.40 0.67 12.32
CA LEU A 11 3.11 1.05 13.70
C LEU A 11 2.53 -0.10 14.50
N VAL A 12 1.49 -0.78 14.00
CA VAL A 12 0.81 -1.87 14.73
C VAL A 12 1.68 -3.11 14.91
N TYR A 13 2.66 -3.34 14.05
CA TYR A 13 3.64 -4.40 14.24
C TYR A 13 4.67 -4.11 15.35
N ASN A 14 4.98 -2.82 15.59
CA ASN A 14 6.01 -2.42 16.56
C ASN A 14 5.45 -2.02 17.92
N TYR A 15 4.19 -1.59 17.97
CA TYR A 15 3.55 -1.06 19.17
C TYR A 15 2.12 -1.58 19.32
N ASP A 16 1.62 -1.67 20.56
CA ASP A 16 0.18 -1.83 20.80
C ASP A 16 -0.53 -0.49 20.54
N CYS A 17 -1.05 -0.34 19.34
CA CYS A 17 -1.69 0.90 18.90
C CYS A 17 -3.21 0.93 19.11
N ARG A 18 -3.81 -0.02 19.85
CA ARG A 18 -5.27 -0.10 20.02
C ARG A 18 -5.87 1.21 20.53
N SER A 19 -5.43 1.66 21.68
CA SER A 19 -5.96 2.89 22.28
C SER A 19 -5.64 4.14 21.46
N MET A 20 -4.47 4.17 20.80
CA MET A 20 -4.09 5.26 19.90
C MET A 20 -5.05 5.33 18.71
N ILE A 21 -5.32 4.21 18.02
CA ILE A 21 -6.22 4.17 16.88
C ILE A 21 -7.66 4.51 17.32
N GLU A 22 -8.12 3.97 18.46
CA GLU A 22 -9.45 4.25 19.01
C GLU A 22 -9.64 5.77 19.28
N GLN A 23 -8.63 6.42 19.89
CA GLN A 23 -8.67 7.86 20.14
C GLN A 23 -8.57 8.67 18.84
N THR A 24 -7.69 8.28 17.93
CA THR A 24 -7.57 8.93 16.60
C THR A 24 -8.90 8.87 15.85
N MET A 25 -9.55 7.71 15.84
CA MET A 25 -10.85 7.56 15.20
C MET A 25 -11.94 8.42 15.84
N GLN A 26 -11.94 8.57 17.18
CA GLN A 26 -12.86 9.47 17.84
C GLN A 26 -12.60 10.93 17.43
N ASN A 27 -11.34 11.36 17.40
CA ASN A 27 -10.96 12.70 16.97
C ASN A 27 -11.39 13.00 15.52
N ILE A 28 -11.21 12.02 14.61
CA ILE A 28 -11.66 12.15 13.21
C ILE A 28 -13.19 12.26 13.12
N ALA A 29 -13.91 11.42 13.87
CA ALA A 29 -15.37 11.44 13.89
C ALA A 29 -15.93 12.76 14.43
N ASP A 30 -15.30 13.30 15.48
CA ASP A 30 -15.70 14.59 16.09
C ASP A 30 -15.37 15.78 15.16
N ALA A 31 -14.30 15.68 14.37
CA ALA A 31 -13.90 16.69 13.40
C ALA A 31 -14.68 16.62 12.07
N GLN A 32 -15.43 15.54 11.82
CA GLN A 32 -16.18 15.40 10.56
C GLN A 32 -17.23 16.49 10.41
N HIS A 33 -17.16 17.24 9.32
CA HIS A 33 -18.09 18.33 9.02
C HIS A 33 -19.53 17.83 8.78
N ALA A 34 -20.51 18.73 8.94
CA ALA A 34 -21.93 18.40 8.75
C ALA A 34 -22.25 17.88 7.34
N ASN A 35 -21.52 18.34 6.31
CA ASN A 35 -21.63 17.86 4.93
C ASN A 35 -20.94 16.51 4.67
N GLY A 36 -20.29 15.92 5.68
CA GLY A 36 -19.57 14.66 5.57
C GLY A 36 -18.07 14.76 5.26
N ALA A 37 -17.54 15.96 4.97
CA ALA A 37 -16.13 16.17 4.74
C ALA A 37 -15.30 15.77 5.97
N VAL A 38 -14.12 15.21 5.74
CA VAL A 38 -13.13 14.93 6.78
C VAL A 38 -11.96 15.88 6.57
N PRO A 39 -11.60 16.72 7.56
CA PRO A 39 -10.48 17.63 7.44
C PRO A 39 -9.15 16.86 7.42
N THR A 40 -8.11 17.50 6.91
CA THR A 40 -6.75 16.91 6.79
C THR A 40 -6.12 16.61 8.14
N THR A 41 -6.50 17.35 9.18
CA THR A 41 -6.05 17.13 10.56
C THR A 41 -7.23 16.91 11.49
N ALA A 42 -7.06 16.06 12.50
CA ALA A 42 -8.07 15.83 13.53
C ALA A 42 -7.39 15.74 14.92
N PRO A 43 -7.67 16.69 15.84
CA PRO A 43 -8.57 17.84 15.73
C PRO A 43 -8.21 18.82 14.61
N GLU A 44 -9.20 19.47 14.02
CA GLU A 44 -9.00 20.50 12.98
C GLU A 44 -8.54 21.82 13.60
N TYR A 45 -7.23 21.95 13.84
CA TYR A 45 -6.62 23.17 14.39
C TYR A 45 -6.07 24.12 13.34
N ILE A 46 -6.04 23.69 12.06
CA ILE A 46 -5.65 24.50 10.90
C ILE A 46 -6.76 24.43 9.86
N TYR A 47 -7.17 25.59 9.39
CA TYR A 47 -8.12 25.71 8.27
C TYR A 47 -7.33 26.07 7.01
N PHE A 48 -7.18 25.10 6.12
CA PHE A 48 -6.56 25.33 4.82
C PHE A 48 -7.53 26.05 3.90
N LYS A 49 -7.26 27.32 3.57
CA LYS A 49 -8.11 28.14 2.70
C LYS A 49 -7.26 29.02 1.78
N GLY A 50 -7.67 29.09 0.53
CA GLY A 50 -7.21 30.03 -0.47
C GLY A 50 -5.99 29.58 -1.27
N LYS A 51 -6.07 29.78 -2.58
CA LYS A 51 -5.01 29.51 -3.56
C LYS A 51 -4.41 28.10 -3.44
N TRP A 52 -3.13 28.01 -3.10
CA TRP A 52 -2.38 26.76 -3.04
C TRP A 52 -2.71 25.90 -1.79
N LEU A 53 -3.44 26.42 -0.81
CA LEU A 53 -3.85 25.69 0.40
C LEU A 53 -5.13 24.87 0.22
N ASP A 54 -6.01 25.23 -0.73
CA ASP A 54 -7.29 24.54 -0.92
C ASP A 54 -7.13 23.02 -1.17
N PRO A 55 -6.13 22.54 -1.93
CA PRO A 55 -5.94 21.11 -2.11
C PRO A 55 -5.67 20.32 -0.82
N PHE A 56 -5.13 20.98 0.21
CA PHE A 56 -4.92 20.35 1.52
C PHE A 56 -6.22 20.16 2.30
N ALA A 57 -7.20 21.03 2.11
CA ALA A 57 -8.41 21.02 2.92
C ALA A 57 -9.25 19.75 2.73
N GLU A 58 -9.27 19.19 1.54
CA GLU A 58 -10.20 18.13 1.13
C GLU A 58 -9.49 17.01 0.35
N SER A 59 -8.26 16.70 0.70
CA SER A 59 -7.50 15.62 0.04
C SER A 59 -8.08 14.25 0.40
N PRO A 60 -8.55 13.46 -0.58
CA PRO A 60 -9.08 12.12 -0.32
C PRO A 60 -8.05 11.18 0.29
N GLU A 61 -6.77 11.39 0.01
CA GLU A 61 -5.65 10.63 0.51
C GLU A 61 -5.51 10.80 2.04
N TRP A 62 -5.81 11.99 2.57
CA TRP A 62 -5.77 12.31 4.01
C TRP A 62 -7.07 11.94 4.73
N GLY A 63 -8.19 12.45 4.25
CA GLY A 63 -9.50 12.21 4.87
C GLY A 63 -9.91 10.73 4.89
N GLY A 64 -9.34 9.95 3.98
CA GLY A 64 -9.52 8.50 3.92
C GLY A 64 -9.06 7.73 5.15
N ALA A 65 -8.30 8.34 6.07
CA ALA A 65 -7.97 7.76 7.37
C ALA A 65 -9.20 7.30 8.15
N LEU A 66 -10.32 8.04 8.03
CA LEU A 66 -11.63 7.65 8.61
C LEU A 66 -12.05 6.24 8.19
N VAL A 67 -11.73 5.85 6.96
CA VAL A 67 -12.11 4.54 6.40
C VAL A 67 -11.00 3.51 6.61
N ALA A 68 -9.75 3.91 6.41
CA ALA A 68 -8.60 3.00 6.42
C ALA A 68 -8.27 2.46 7.83
N LEU A 69 -8.25 3.31 8.85
CA LEU A 69 -7.83 2.93 10.20
C LEU A 69 -8.69 1.84 10.85
N PRO A 70 -10.04 1.85 10.75
CA PRO A 70 -10.85 0.75 11.26
C PRO A 70 -10.55 -0.60 10.58
N PHE A 71 -10.21 -0.59 9.30
CA PHE A 71 -9.82 -1.81 8.59
C PHE A 71 -8.40 -2.26 8.92
N LEU A 72 -7.47 -1.34 9.19
CA LEU A 72 -6.16 -1.67 9.76
C LEU A 72 -6.32 -2.34 11.13
N TYR A 73 -7.18 -1.79 11.99
CA TYR A 73 -7.50 -2.35 13.29
C TYR A 73 -8.07 -3.78 13.18
N LEU A 74 -9.05 -3.98 12.29
CA LEU A 74 -9.60 -5.30 11.99
C LEU A 74 -8.54 -6.26 11.47
N GLN A 75 -7.71 -5.82 10.53
CA GLN A 75 -6.69 -6.64 9.90
C GLN A 75 -5.66 -7.15 10.91
N HIS A 76 -5.23 -6.30 11.82
CA HIS A 76 -4.17 -6.64 12.78
C HIS A 76 -4.72 -7.31 14.04
N TYR A 77 -5.82 -6.80 14.60
CA TYR A 77 -6.35 -7.28 15.88
C TYR A 77 -7.51 -8.28 15.75
N GLY A 78 -8.03 -8.52 14.55
CA GLY A 78 -9.17 -9.40 14.32
C GLY A 78 -10.52 -8.87 14.86
N ASP A 79 -10.57 -7.60 15.24
CA ASP A 79 -11.71 -6.99 15.92
C ASP A 79 -12.45 -6.00 15.00
N ASP A 80 -13.70 -6.28 14.71
CA ASP A 80 -14.53 -5.51 13.79
C ASP A 80 -15.32 -4.34 14.42
N ARG A 81 -15.19 -4.14 15.74
CA ARG A 81 -15.95 -3.11 16.47
C ARG A 81 -15.77 -1.72 15.89
N MET A 82 -14.53 -1.37 15.49
CA MET A 82 -14.23 -0.06 14.93
C MET A 82 -14.91 0.14 13.58
N VAL A 83 -14.91 -0.87 12.72
CA VAL A 83 -15.59 -0.84 11.41
C VAL A 83 -17.10 -0.60 11.61
N LYS A 84 -17.73 -1.35 12.50
CA LYS A 84 -19.18 -1.23 12.78
C LYS A 84 -19.53 0.10 13.45
N LYS A 85 -18.73 0.55 14.42
CA LYS A 85 -18.95 1.82 15.15
C LYS A 85 -18.93 3.02 14.21
N TYR A 86 -17.96 3.09 13.29
CA TYR A 86 -17.75 4.25 12.43
C TYR A 86 -18.34 4.11 11.02
N ALA A 87 -19.07 3.03 10.72
CA ALA A 87 -19.74 2.86 9.43
C ALA A 87 -20.63 4.06 9.04
N PRO A 88 -21.46 4.66 9.94
CA PRO A 88 -22.25 5.84 9.59
C PRO A 88 -21.42 7.05 9.16
N GLN A 89 -20.25 7.26 9.77
CA GLN A 89 -19.32 8.33 9.39
C GLN A 89 -18.67 8.05 8.03
N MET A 90 -18.31 6.78 7.75
CA MET A 90 -17.78 6.36 6.45
C MET A 90 -18.83 6.60 5.35
N PHE A 91 -20.11 6.33 5.60
CA PHE A 91 -21.19 6.58 4.63
C PHE A 91 -21.26 8.07 4.28
N ARG A 92 -21.30 8.96 5.29
CA ARG A 92 -21.30 10.41 5.07
C ARG A 92 -20.07 10.88 4.30
N TYR A 93 -18.90 10.33 4.60
CA TYR A 93 -17.68 10.72 3.90
C TYR A 93 -17.70 10.29 2.43
N VAL A 94 -18.11 9.07 2.12
CA VAL A 94 -18.23 8.59 0.73
C VAL A 94 -19.30 9.40 -0.03
N ASP A 95 -20.43 9.72 0.61
CA ASP A 95 -21.47 10.55 0.01
C ASP A 95 -20.96 11.98 -0.27
N TYR A 96 -20.12 12.52 0.62
CA TYR A 96 -19.42 13.77 0.39
C TYR A 96 -18.48 13.69 -0.83
N LEU A 97 -17.62 12.66 -0.92
CA LEU A 97 -16.75 12.47 -2.08
C LEU A 97 -17.56 12.33 -3.38
N GLN A 98 -18.67 11.61 -3.34
CA GLN A 98 -19.58 11.48 -4.47
C GLN A 98 -20.17 12.84 -4.89
N SER A 99 -20.45 13.75 -3.95
CA SER A 99 -20.95 15.10 -4.25
C SER A 99 -19.91 15.99 -4.94
N LYS A 100 -18.63 15.63 -4.85
CA LYS A 100 -17.50 16.37 -5.45
C LYS A 100 -17.06 15.77 -6.79
N ASP A 101 -17.48 14.57 -7.11
CA ASP A 101 -17.06 13.92 -8.35
C ASP A 101 -17.69 14.56 -9.60
N SER A 102 -16.94 14.53 -10.70
CA SER A 102 -17.44 14.87 -12.01
C SER A 102 -17.33 13.63 -12.90
N CYS A 103 -18.45 13.03 -13.29
CA CYS A 103 -18.47 11.79 -14.05
C CYS A 103 -17.66 10.65 -13.38
N ARG A 104 -17.74 10.53 -12.06
CA ARG A 104 -17.02 9.56 -11.23
C ARG A 104 -15.51 9.78 -11.11
N ILE A 105 -15.03 10.95 -11.53
CA ILE A 105 -13.62 11.37 -11.39
C ILE A 105 -13.53 12.47 -10.35
N LEU A 106 -12.65 12.30 -9.35
CA LEU A 106 -12.27 13.35 -8.42
C LEU A 106 -11.07 14.12 -8.98
N LYS A 107 -11.11 15.46 -8.83
CA LYS A 107 -10.04 16.35 -9.33
C LYS A 107 -9.35 17.13 -8.22
N GLN A 108 -9.64 16.81 -6.97
CA GLN A 108 -9.10 17.47 -5.78
C GLN A 108 -8.06 16.59 -5.09
N GLY A 109 -7.20 17.20 -4.28
CA GLY A 109 -6.19 16.51 -3.48
C GLY A 109 -4.78 16.98 -3.80
N LEU A 110 -3.81 16.30 -3.22
CA LEU A 110 -2.38 16.60 -3.37
C LEU A 110 -1.67 15.66 -4.35
N GLY A 111 -2.32 14.54 -4.69
CA GLY A 111 -1.73 13.50 -5.51
C GLY A 111 -0.66 12.71 -4.77
N ASP A 112 0.40 12.31 -5.48
CA ASP A 112 1.55 11.64 -4.89
C ASP A 112 2.50 12.69 -4.29
N TRP A 113 2.17 13.13 -3.07
CA TRP A 113 2.85 14.24 -2.40
C TRP A 113 4.33 13.94 -2.17
N TYR A 114 5.20 14.90 -2.45
CA TYR A 114 6.66 14.76 -2.41
C TYR A 114 7.23 13.67 -3.33
N ASP A 115 6.57 13.36 -4.45
CA ASP A 115 7.20 12.55 -5.49
C ASP A 115 8.49 13.21 -6.02
N TYR A 116 9.43 12.38 -6.48
CA TYR A 116 10.73 12.86 -6.90
C TYR A 116 10.80 13.04 -8.42
N GLY A 117 10.99 14.27 -8.83
CA GLY A 117 11.05 14.68 -10.24
C GLY A 117 11.91 15.92 -10.46
N LYS A 118 11.85 16.47 -11.67
CA LYS A 118 12.63 17.66 -12.06
C LYS A 118 12.04 18.97 -11.53
N GLY A 119 10.80 18.96 -11.12
CA GLY A 119 10.08 20.14 -10.64
C GLY A 119 10.36 20.45 -9.17
N ARG A 120 9.59 21.41 -8.64
CA ARG A 120 9.63 21.76 -7.23
C ARG A 120 9.01 20.64 -6.40
N SER A 121 9.67 20.22 -5.35
CA SER A 121 9.16 19.26 -4.37
C SER A 121 7.85 19.75 -3.72
N GLY A 122 6.93 18.83 -3.46
CA GLY A 122 5.61 19.07 -2.88
C GLY A 122 4.52 18.40 -3.70
N PHE A 123 3.73 19.17 -4.45
CA PHE A 123 2.66 18.60 -5.28
C PHE A 123 3.20 17.58 -6.30
N SER A 124 2.38 16.57 -6.58
CA SER A 124 2.69 15.51 -7.52
C SER A 124 3.18 16.03 -8.88
N GLN A 125 4.33 15.56 -9.32
CA GLN A 125 4.99 15.95 -10.58
C GLN A 125 4.87 14.87 -11.65
N ASN A 126 4.95 13.60 -11.23
CA ASN A 126 5.04 12.46 -12.13
C ASN A 126 3.68 11.84 -12.39
N THR A 127 2.76 11.93 -11.43
CA THR A 127 1.48 11.20 -11.45
C THR A 127 0.31 12.18 -11.49
N PRO A 128 -0.66 12.02 -12.41
CA PRO A 128 -1.83 12.89 -12.45
C PRO A 128 -2.59 12.85 -11.12
N MET A 129 -2.78 14.01 -10.48
CA MET A 129 -3.51 14.15 -9.23
C MET A 129 -4.93 13.53 -9.29
N PRO A 130 -5.73 13.72 -10.38
CA PRO A 130 -7.04 13.09 -10.49
C PRO A 130 -6.99 11.55 -10.50
N LEU A 131 -5.91 10.93 -10.98
CA LEU A 131 -5.73 9.49 -10.91
C LEU A 131 -5.61 9.05 -9.45
N VAL A 132 -4.75 9.70 -8.67
CA VAL A 132 -4.52 9.38 -7.26
C VAL A 132 -5.81 9.57 -6.46
N ALA A 133 -6.46 10.72 -6.60
CA ALA A 133 -7.70 11.05 -5.89
C ALA A 133 -8.83 10.06 -6.23
N THR A 134 -9.01 9.71 -7.51
CA THR A 134 -10.07 8.79 -7.95
C THR A 134 -9.79 7.35 -7.52
N ALA A 135 -8.54 6.92 -7.52
CA ALA A 135 -8.16 5.60 -7.02
C ALA A 135 -8.45 5.45 -5.52
N HIS A 136 -8.18 6.49 -4.72
CA HIS A 136 -8.55 6.53 -3.30
C HIS A 136 -10.06 6.59 -3.10
N TYR A 137 -10.78 7.38 -3.91
CA TYR A 137 -12.24 7.36 -3.89
C TYR A 137 -12.79 5.95 -4.11
N TYR A 138 -12.29 5.23 -5.12
CA TYR A 138 -12.64 3.83 -5.34
C TYR A 138 -12.34 2.96 -4.12
N GLN A 139 -11.17 3.10 -3.53
CA GLN A 139 -10.77 2.33 -2.36
C GLN A 139 -11.70 2.59 -1.16
N TRP A 140 -12.02 3.86 -0.90
CA TRP A 140 -12.90 4.23 0.21
C TRP A 140 -14.33 3.73 0.01
N VAL A 141 -14.86 3.79 -1.21
CA VAL A 141 -16.16 3.20 -1.55
C VAL A 141 -16.15 1.69 -1.34
N LYS A 142 -15.11 0.97 -1.78
CA LYS A 142 -14.98 -0.48 -1.59
C LYS A 142 -14.91 -0.89 -0.11
N LEU A 143 -14.16 -0.16 0.70
CA LEU A 143 -14.08 -0.43 2.13
C LEU A 143 -15.39 -0.06 2.84
N THR A 144 -16.03 1.03 2.47
CA THR A 144 -17.34 1.43 3.00
C THR A 144 -18.44 0.45 2.63
N GLN A 145 -18.39 -0.14 1.42
CA GLN A 145 -19.25 -1.26 1.03
C GLN A 145 -19.10 -2.44 2.00
N LYS A 146 -17.86 -2.82 2.33
CA LYS A 146 -17.58 -3.88 3.30
C LYS A 146 -18.09 -3.52 4.70
N ALA A 147 -17.88 -2.27 5.14
CA ALA A 147 -18.37 -1.79 6.43
C ALA A 147 -19.91 -1.86 6.52
N ALA A 148 -20.61 -1.51 5.43
CA ALA A 148 -22.07 -1.62 5.33
C ALA A 148 -22.53 -3.09 5.47
N ALA A 149 -21.88 -4.02 4.74
CA ALA A 149 -22.20 -5.44 4.82
C ALA A 149 -21.96 -6.00 6.23
N MET A 150 -20.81 -5.69 6.85
CA MET A 150 -20.48 -6.11 8.22
C MET A 150 -21.43 -5.52 9.29
N SER A 151 -22.06 -4.39 8.98
CA SER A 151 -23.05 -3.72 9.84
C SER A 151 -24.49 -4.15 9.54
N GLY A 152 -24.72 -5.12 8.65
CA GLY A 152 -26.06 -5.58 8.25
C GLY A 152 -26.85 -4.58 7.40
N LYS A 153 -26.18 -3.58 6.82
CA LYS A 153 -26.77 -2.52 6.00
C LYS A 153 -26.75 -2.89 4.52
N THR A 154 -27.60 -3.85 4.14
CA THR A 154 -27.59 -4.46 2.79
C THR A 154 -27.89 -3.44 1.68
N ALA A 155 -28.83 -2.50 1.91
CA ALA A 155 -29.16 -1.47 0.92
C ALA A 155 -27.97 -0.57 0.61
N GLU A 156 -27.26 -0.09 1.63
CA GLU A 156 -26.05 0.71 1.53
C GLU A 156 -24.91 -0.10 0.87
N ALA A 157 -24.74 -1.37 1.26
CA ALA A 157 -23.73 -2.24 0.65
C ALA A 157 -23.95 -2.39 -0.87
N ASN A 158 -25.19 -2.57 -1.30
CA ASN A 158 -25.54 -2.66 -2.74
C ASN A 158 -25.32 -1.32 -3.44
N ARG A 159 -25.71 -0.19 -2.84
CA ARG A 159 -25.47 1.15 -3.39
C ARG A 159 -24.00 1.42 -3.62
N TYR A 160 -23.15 1.11 -2.63
CA TYR A 160 -21.71 1.32 -2.75
C TYR A 160 -21.05 0.31 -3.71
N ALA A 161 -21.60 -0.89 -3.89
CA ALA A 161 -21.14 -1.83 -4.92
C ALA A 161 -21.34 -1.27 -6.33
N ILE A 162 -22.51 -0.67 -6.59
CA ILE A 162 -22.81 -0.01 -7.87
C ILE A 162 -21.86 1.18 -8.08
N LEU A 163 -21.75 2.05 -7.08
CA LEU A 163 -20.86 3.22 -7.14
C LEU A 163 -19.41 2.83 -7.42
N ALA A 164 -18.89 1.79 -6.74
CA ALA A 164 -17.54 1.30 -6.98
C ALA A 164 -17.35 0.82 -8.42
N SER A 165 -18.34 0.13 -8.99
CA SER A 165 -18.29 -0.31 -10.39
C SER A 165 -18.27 0.88 -11.36
N GLU A 166 -19.09 1.90 -11.11
CA GLU A 166 -19.13 3.13 -11.93
C GLU A 166 -17.80 3.91 -11.89
N ILE A 167 -17.21 4.04 -10.68
CA ILE A 167 -15.90 4.68 -10.52
C ILE A 167 -14.83 3.90 -11.28
N LEU A 168 -14.81 2.57 -11.15
CA LEU A 168 -13.83 1.74 -11.85
C LEU A 168 -13.95 1.88 -13.37
N GLN A 169 -15.16 1.90 -13.91
CA GLN A 169 -15.38 2.12 -15.36
C GLN A 169 -14.90 3.51 -15.80
N ALA A 170 -15.20 4.55 -15.04
CA ALA A 170 -14.73 5.91 -15.32
C ALA A 170 -13.19 6.00 -15.24
N PHE A 171 -12.58 5.37 -14.24
CA PHE A 171 -11.14 5.31 -14.06
C PHE A 171 -10.44 4.61 -15.24
N GLN A 172 -11.00 3.47 -15.70
CA GLN A 172 -10.50 2.76 -16.89
C GLN A 172 -10.58 3.66 -18.14
N LYS A 173 -11.72 4.30 -18.33
CA LYS A 173 -11.94 5.17 -19.50
C LYS A 173 -11.00 6.37 -19.53
N GLU A 174 -10.71 6.96 -18.37
CA GLU A 174 -9.93 8.21 -18.25
C GLU A 174 -8.43 7.93 -18.25
N PHE A 175 -7.96 6.87 -17.57
CA PHE A 175 -6.53 6.71 -17.24
C PHE A 175 -5.86 5.48 -17.87
N LEU A 176 -6.60 4.49 -18.37
CA LEU A 176 -5.99 3.32 -19.00
C LEU A 176 -5.57 3.63 -20.44
N HIS A 177 -4.30 3.46 -20.73
CA HIS A 177 -3.73 3.57 -22.07
C HIS A 177 -3.34 2.19 -22.58
N VAL A 178 -3.79 1.86 -23.80
CA VAL A 178 -3.45 0.63 -24.52
C VAL A 178 -2.88 1.05 -25.88
N GLU A 179 -1.56 1.01 -26.00
CA GLU A 179 -0.83 1.36 -27.23
C GLU A 179 -0.49 0.09 -27.97
N LYS A 180 -0.99 -0.02 -29.21
CA LYS A 180 -0.61 -1.10 -30.11
C LYS A 180 0.76 -0.81 -30.70
N ALA A 181 1.63 -1.81 -30.75
CA ALA A 181 2.89 -1.69 -31.47
C ALA A 181 2.60 -1.31 -32.93
N ALA A 182 3.27 -0.26 -33.42
CA ALA A 182 3.16 0.12 -34.81
C ALA A 182 3.54 -1.09 -35.68
N SER A 183 2.62 -1.56 -36.51
CA SER A 183 2.91 -2.59 -37.48
C SER A 183 3.99 -2.05 -38.41
N SER A 184 5.22 -2.55 -38.28
CA SER A 184 6.25 -2.31 -39.28
C SER A 184 5.73 -2.79 -40.62
N GLU A 185 5.82 -1.92 -41.59
CA GLU A 185 5.27 -2.08 -42.95
C GLU A 185 5.59 -3.46 -43.56
N LYS A 186 4.57 -3.97 -44.24
CA LYS A 186 4.50 -5.06 -45.20
C LYS A 186 5.85 -5.64 -45.63
N SER A 187 6.17 -6.79 -45.10
CA SER A 187 6.99 -7.77 -45.79
C SER A 187 6.07 -8.88 -46.25
N SER A 188 6.02 -9.05 -47.59
CA SER A 188 5.27 -10.08 -48.27
C SER A 188 5.94 -11.44 -48.05
N SER A 189 5.49 -12.18 -47.07
CA SER A 189 5.55 -13.65 -46.99
C SER A 189 4.75 -14.13 -45.79
N ASP A 190 4.02 -15.24 -45.96
CA ASP A 190 3.13 -15.91 -45.00
C ASP A 190 3.87 -16.32 -43.71
N ALA A 191 4.14 -15.36 -42.85
CA ALA A 191 4.57 -15.60 -41.46
C ALA A 191 3.50 -15.07 -40.53
N VAL A 192 2.95 -15.99 -39.74
CA VAL A 192 2.05 -15.70 -38.61
C VAL A 192 2.54 -14.45 -37.88
N VAL A 193 1.72 -13.38 -37.94
CA VAL A 193 1.95 -12.16 -37.19
C VAL A 193 1.98 -12.55 -35.68
N LYS A 194 3.16 -12.67 -35.13
CA LYS A 194 3.29 -12.77 -33.68
C LYS A 194 2.67 -11.52 -33.06
N ASP A 195 1.79 -11.73 -32.10
CA ASP A 195 1.06 -10.71 -31.37
C ASP A 195 1.92 -9.48 -31.12
N ALA A 196 1.48 -8.33 -31.64
CA ALA A 196 2.14 -7.07 -31.42
C ALA A 196 2.13 -6.79 -29.90
N VAL A 197 3.29 -6.59 -29.30
CA VAL A 197 3.43 -6.31 -27.87
C VAL A 197 2.67 -5.02 -27.59
N GLU A 198 1.56 -5.11 -26.88
CA GLU A 198 0.78 -3.95 -26.46
C GLU A 198 1.48 -3.32 -25.23
N LYS A 199 1.77 -2.03 -25.32
CA LYS A 199 2.19 -1.24 -24.18
C LYS A 199 0.95 -0.80 -23.43
N VAL A 200 0.81 -1.21 -22.18
CA VAL A 200 -0.36 -0.89 -21.35
C VAL A 200 0.09 -0.24 -20.06
N TYR A 201 -0.48 0.93 -19.75
CA TYR A 201 -0.13 1.68 -18.56
C TYR A 201 -1.29 2.60 -18.13
N TYR A 202 -1.15 3.19 -16.93
CA TYR A 202 -2.11 4.14 -16.38
C TYR A 202 -1.54 5.55 -16.33
N GLY A 203 -2.40 6.54 -16.61
CA GLY A 203 -2.10 7.96 -16.49
C GLY A 203 -0.87 8.38 -17.28
N SER A 204 0.16 8.85 -16.58
CA SER A 204 1.45 9.24 -17.18
C SER A 204 2.40 8.05 -17.44
N GLY A 205 2.05 6.83 -17.01
CA GLY A 205 2.95 5.68 -17.04
C GLY A 205 3.94 5.66 -15.87
N SER A 206 3.88 6.60 -14.93
CA SER A 206 4.79 6.69 -13.79
C SER A 206 4.69 5.50 -12.84
N GLN A 207 5.70 5.33 -11.99
CA GLN A 207 5.72 4.28 -10.96
C GLN A 207 4.44 4.30 -10.12
N ALA A 208 4.04 5.47 -9.58
CA ALA A 208 2.86 5.59 -8.75
C ALA A 208 1.57 5.33 -9.52
N SER A 209 1.42 5.81 -10.78
CA SER A 209 0.23 5.57 -11.60
C SER A 209 -0.07 4.07 -11.75
N ASN A 210 0.95 3.29 -12.10
CA ASN A 210 0.80 1.86 -12.33
C ASN A 210 0.71 1.08 -11.01
N ALA A 211 1.51 1.44 -10.01
CA ALA A 211 1.52 0.76 -8.72
C ALA A 211 0.19 0.90 -7.96
N ILE A 212 -0.39 2.10 -7.91
CA ILE A 212 -1.71 2.35 -7.31
C ILE A 212 -2.78 1.49 -8.00
N SER A 213 -2.80 1.50 -9.33
CA SER A 213 -3.78 0.75 -10.12
C SER A 213 -3.65 -0.77 -9.89
N LEU A 214 -2.41 -1.29 -9.81
CA LEU A 214 -2.12 -2.71 -9.53
C LEU A 214 -2.50 -3.10 -8.10
N ALA A 215 -2.06 -2.33 -7.11
CA ALA A 215 -2.23 -2.65 -5.70
C ALA A 215 -3.70 -2.60 -5.26
N LEU A 216 -4.49 -1.67 -5.82
CA LEU A 216 -5.92 -1.54 -5.55
C LEU A 216 -6.80 -2.48 -6.39
N GLY A 217 -6.19 -3.34 -7.22
CA GLY A 217 -6.93 -4.31 -8.06
C GLY A 217 -7.79 -3.67 -9.14
N MET A 218 -7.40 -2.48 -9.60
CA MET A 218 -8.15 -1.73 -10.62
C MET A 218 -7.77 -2.13 -12.05
N VAL A 219 -6.70 -2.87 -12.25
CA VAL A 219 -6.22 -3.31 -13.57
C VAL A 219 -7.04 -4.52 -14.05
N PRO A 220 -7.65 -4.50 -15.25
CA PRO A 220 -8.29 -5.66 -15.85
C PRO A 220 -7.31 -6.84 -15.93
N SER A 221 -7.79 -8.06 -15.66
CA SER A 221 -6.95 -9.26 -15.58
C SER A 221 -6.10 -9.50 -16.82
N GLN A 222 -6.65 -9.21 -18.02
CA GLN A 222 -5.96 -9.35 -19.29
C GLN A 222 -4.75 -8.41 -19.45
N TYR A 223 -4.72 -7.28 -18.77
CA TYR A 223 -3.65 -6.27 -18.87
C TYR A 223 -2.68 -6.28 -17.67
N ARG A 224 -2.94 -7.13 -16.66
CA ARG A 224 -2.17 -7.10 -15.42
C ARG A 224 -0.67 -7.31 -15.64
N LYS A 225 -0.31 -8.25 -16.54
CA LYS A 225 1.10 -8.53 -16.86
C LYS A 225 1.78 -7.35 -17.56
N GLN A 226 1.10 -6.72 -18.53
CA GLN A 226 1.64 -5.59 -19.27
C GLN A 226 1.82 -4.35 -18.39
N VAL A 227 0.85 -4.04 -17.52
CA VAL A 227 0.97 -2.91 -16.58
C VAL A 227 2.10 -3.16 -15.57
N LEU A 228 2.24 -4.39 -15.07
CA LEU A 228 3.34 -4.76 -14.18
C LEU A 228 4.69 -4.67 -14.90
N GLN A 229 4.77 -5.15 -16.14
CA GLN A 229 6.00 -5.04 -16.94
C GLN A 229 6.35 -3.56 -17.18
N HIS A 230 5.35 -2.73 -17.53
CA HIS A 230 5.57 -1.30 -17.72
C HIS A 230 6.10 -0.63 -16.44
N LEU A 231 5.57 -0.99 -15.26
CA LEU A 231 6.09 -0.52 -13.97
C LEU A 231 7.56 -0.90 -13.78
N VAL A 232 7.92 -2.14 -14.05
CA VAL A 232 9.29 -2.64 -13.92
C VAL A 232 10.24 -1.97 -14.93
N ASP A 233 9.80 -1.80 -16.17
CA ASP A 233 10.57 -1.11 -17.20
C ASP A 233 10.82 0.36 -16.84
N ASP A 234 9.83 1.06 -16.28
CA ASP A 234 9.99 2.43 -15.79
C ASP A 234 10.99 2.51 -14.63
N ILE A 235 10.94 1.57 -13.69
CA ILE A 235 11.92 1.49 -12.60
C ILE A 235 13.34 1.33 -13.17
N HIS A 236 13.53 0.42 -14.12
CA HIS A 236 14.84 0.22 -14.78
C HIS A 236 15.29 1.45 -15.58
N ALA A 237 14.37 2.15 -16.27
CA ALA A 237 14.66 3.40 -16.97
C ALA A 237 15.12 4.52 -16.01
N HIS A 238 14.67 4.45 -14.75
CA HIS A 238 15.13 5.34 -13.68
C HIS A 238 16.31 4.76 -12.87
N HIS A 239 17.07 3.81 -13.45
CA HIS A 239 18.24 3.18 -12.83
C HIS A 239 17.94 2.50 -11.48
N ASP A 240 16.80 1.84 -11.39
CA ASP A 240 16.27 1.17 -10.20
C ASP A 240 16.08 2.11 -8.99
N ARG A 241 15.67 3.36 -9.24
CA ARG A 241 15.40 4.37 -8.22
C ARG A 241 13.90 4.61 -8.06
N LEU A 242 13.56 5.08 -6.87
CA LEU A 242 12.23 5.56 -6.55
C LEU A 242 11.95 6.88 -7.31
N THR A 243 10.71 7.04 -7.79
CA THR A 243 10.20 8.34 -8.24
C THR A 243 8.92 8.72 -7.50
N THR A 244 8.46 7.85 -6.60
CA THR A 244 7.22 7.99 -5.85
C THR A 244 7.36 8.93 -4.66
N GLY A 245 6.26 9.56 -4.31
CA GLY A 245 6.07 10.30 -3.07
C GLY A 245 5.51 9.43 -1.94
N ASP A 246 4.89 10.06 -0.96
CA ASP A 246 4.35 9.36 0.21
C ASP A 246 3.22 8.39 -0.15
N VAL A 247 2.30 8.80 -1.01
CA VAL A 247 1.15 7.96 -1.40
C VAL A 247 1.60 6.82 -2.31
N GLY A 248 2.31 7.16 -3.38
CA GLY A 248 2.75 6.18 -4.39
C GLY A 248 3.70 5.14 -3.84
N ASN A 249 4.55 5.51 -2.90
CA ASN A 249 5.56 4.63 -2.31
C ASN A 249 4.94 3.40 -1.62
N ARG A 250 3.85 3.58 -0.86
CA ARG A 250 3.10 2.48 -0.26
C ARG A 250 2.67 1.44 -1.30
N TYR A 251 2.06 1.90 -2.38
CA TYR A 251 1.52 1.03 -3.43
C TYR A 251 2.61 0.41 -4.29
N LEU A 252 3.69 1.15 -4.54
CA LEU A 252 4.86 0.63 -5.24
C LEU A 252 5.46 -0.59 -4.52
N PHE A 253 5.68 -0.48 -3.22
CA PHE A 253 6.20 -1.58 -2.42
C PHE A 253 5.26 -2.78 -2.43
N GLN A 254 3.96 -2.55 -2.22
CA GLN A 254 2.96 -3.61 -2.29
C GLN A 254 2.91 -4.27 -3.68
N ALA A 255 2.97 -3.48 -4.76
CA ALA A 255 2.94 -4.01 -6.12
C ALA A 255 4.15 -4.90 -6.41
N LEU A 256 5.35 -4.48 -6.01
CA LEU A 256 6.57 -5.24 -6.23
C LEU A 256 6.60 -6.53 -5.39
N LEU A 257 6.38 -6.42 -4.08
CA LEU A 257 6.47 -7.56 -3.16
C LEU A 257 5.41 -8.63 -3.42
N ARG A 258 4.19 -8.24 -3.81
CA ARG A 258 3.10 -9.18 -4.13
C ARG A 258 3.20 -9.83 -5.52
N ASN A 259 4.09 -9.35 -6.38
CA ASN A 259 4.26 -9.89 -7.73
C ASN A 259 5.66 -10.47 -7.98
N GLY A 260 6.42 -10.80 -6.93
CA GLY A 260 7.69 -11.53 -7.02
C GLY A 260 8.92 -10.65 -7.35
N TYR A 261 8.83 -9.34 -7.18
CA TYR A 261 9.93 -8.39 -7.43
C TYR A 261 10.62 -7.92 -6.13
N ALA A 262 10.73 -8.80 -5.13
CA ALA A 262 11.36 -8.47 -3.85
C ALA A 262 12.84 -8.06 -4.01
N ASP A 263 13.60 -8.70 -4.91
CA ASP A 263 14.99 -8.35 -5.19
C ASP A 263 15.12 -6.95 -5.81
N LEU A 264 14.19 -6.58 -6.72
CA LEU A 264 14.16 -5.24 -7.30
C LEU A 264 13.82 -4.20 -6.22
N TRP A 265 12.81 -4.47 -5.39
CA TRP A 265 12.45 -3.62 -4.26
C TRP A 265 13.65 -3.41 -3.32
N TYR A 266 14.36 -4.48 -2.94
CA TYR A 266 15.55 -4.40 -2.10
C TYR A 266 16.64 -3.52 -2.72
N LYS A 267 16.90 -3.69 -4.03
CA LYS A 267 17.85 -2.87 -4.78
C LYS A 267 17.51 -1.40 -4.79
N MET A 268 16.21 -1.08 -4.99
CA MET A 268 15.73 0.31 -4.96
C MET A 268 15.99 0.99 -3.61
N LEU A 269 15.84 0.26 -2.49
CA LEU A 269 16.05 0.80 -1.14
C LEU A 269 17.53 0.99 -0.79
N ALA A 270 18.43 0.20 -1.39
CA ALA A 270 19.86 0.22 -1.10
C ALA A 270 20.61 1.39 -1.74
N HIS A 271 19.97 2.18 -2.61
CA HIS A 271 20.60 3.35 -3.22
C HIS A 271 21.02 4.37 -2.18
N ASP A 272 22.26 4.86 -2.29
CA ASP A 272 22.88 5.86 -1.41
C ASP A 272 22.91 7.28 -2.02
N ASP A 273 22.13 7.48 -3.08
CA ASP A 273 21.83 8.77 -3.70
C ASP A 273 20.31 9.05 -3.67
N VAL A 274 19.92 10.31 -3.91
CA VAL A 274 18.51 10.72 -3.88
C VAL A 274 17.77 10.30 -5.16
N PRO A 275 16.53 9.81 -5.05
CA PRO A 275 15.77 9.53 -3.84
C PRO A 275 16.08 8.13 -3.28
N GLY A 276 16.15 8.00 -1.96
CA GLY A 276 16.39 6.71 -1.33
C GLY A 276 16.66 6.77 0.18
N TYR A 277 16.39 5.68 0.86
CA TYR A 277 16.66 5.55 2.31
C TYR A 277 18.17 5.52 2.59
N GLY A 278 18.95 4.84 1.75
CA GLY A 278 20.41 4.83 1.86
C GLY A 278 21.02 6.24 1.77
N PHE A 279 20.43 7.11 0.95
CA PHE A 279 20.85 8.51 0.86
C PHE A 279 20.63 9.26 2.18
N GLN A 280 19.48 9.08 2.83
CA GLN A 280 19.21 9.72 4.14
C GLN A 280 20.20 9.25 5.20
N ILE A 281 20.51 7.94 5.25
CA ILE A 281 21.54 7.37 6.13
C ILE A 281 22.92 7.97 5.85
N LYS A 282 23.32 8.06 4.59
CA LYS A 282 24.59 8.64 4.15
C LYS A 282 24.72 10.13 4.54
N LYS A 283 23.60 10.85 4.57
CA LYS A 283 23.53 12.24 5.06
C LYS A 283 23.52 12.35 6.58
N GLY A 284 23.64 11.25 7.31
CA GLY A 284 23.68 11.21 8.77
C GLY A 284 22.33 11.41 9.45
N MET A 285 21.22 11.19 8.72
CA MET A 285 19.89 11.27 9.32
C MET A 285 19.69 10.14 10.32
N THR A 286 19.21 10.50 11.50
CA THR A 286 18.87 9.57 12.58
C THR A 286 17.37 9.29 12.67
N THR A 287 16.59 10.04 11.89
CA THR A 287 15.14 9.92 11.72
C THR A 287 14.82 10.03 10.24
N LEU A 288 13.61 9.62 9.84
CA LEU A 288 13.11 9.83 8.49
C LEU A 288 12.77 11.31 8.26
N THR A 289 12.92 11.76 7.03
CA THR A 289 12.65 13.13 6.62
C THR A 289 11.33 13.23 5.85
N GLU A 290 10.73 14.43 5.84
CA GLU A 290 9.46 14.70 5.17
C GLU A 290 9.56 14.57 3.65
N GLN A 291 10.72 14.77 3.07
CA GLN A 291 10.98 14.60 1.64
C GLN A 291 12.27 13.81 1.39
N TRP A 292 12.42 13.28 0.18
CA TRP A 292 13.57 12.42 -0.16
C TRP A 292 14.93 13.10 0.00
N ASN A 293 15.03 14.40 -0.31
CA ASN A 293 16.27 15.13 -0.13
C ASN A 293 16.22 16.03 1.11
N PRO A 294 16.85 15.64 2.24
CA PRO A 294 16.85 16.42 3.46
C PRO A 294 17.49 17.80 3.33
N GLU A 295 18.34 18.01 2.32
CA GLU A 295 19.03 19.31 2.10
C GLU A 295 18.08 20.37 1.52
N MET A 296 16.91 19.98 1.01
CA MET A 296 15.95 20.92 0.42
C MET A 296 15.00 21.57 1.43
N GLY A 297 15.21 21.37 2.71
CA GLY A 297 14.33 21.85 3.77
C GLY A 297 13.20 20.88 4.11
N ALA A 298 12.15 21.36 4.76
CA ALA A 298 11.08 20.56 5.38
C ALA A 298 11.51 19.88 6.69
N SER A 299 10.65 19.08 7.30
CA SER A 299 10.93 18.45 8.58
C SER A 299 12.00 17.36 8.46
N MET A 300 12.94 17.37 9.41
CA MET A 300 13.99 16.35 9.53
C MET A 300 13.60 15.22 10.51
N ASN A 301 12.38 15.27 11.04
CA ASN A 301 11.81 14.23 11.89
C ASN A 301 10.35 14.06 11.51
N HIS A 302 10.11 13.23 10.49
CA HIS A 302 8.79 13.06 9.92
C HIS A 302 8.65 11.64 9.35
N PHE A 303 7.65 10.90 9.76
CA PHE A 303 7.52 9.51 9.33
C PHE A 303 6.72 9.33 8.02
N MET A 304 6.57 10.38 7.23
CA MET A 304 5.87 10.34 5.94
C MET A 304 6.40 9.25 5.01
N MET A 305 7.73 9.12 4.90
CA MET A 305 8.38 8.11 4.06
C MET A 305 8.63 6.77 4.79
N ALA A 306 7.95 6.49 5.92
CA ALA A 306 8.20 5.31 6.72
C ALA A 306 7.63 3.99 6.16
N HIS A 307 7.20 3.97 4.90
CA HIS A 307 6.58 2.79 4.26
C HIS A 307 7.44 1.53 4.31
N ILE A 308 8.77 1.68 4.33
CA ILE A 308 9.70 0.56 4.50
C ILE A 308 9.41 -0.23 5.79
N ASN A 309 8.98 0.44 6.86
CA ASN A 309 8.67 -0.18 8.13
C ASN A 309 7.44 -1.10 8.06
N ASN A 310 6.53 -0.87 7.11
CA ASN A 310 5.38 -1.75 6.86
C ASN A 310 5.79 -3.15 6.38
N HIS A 311 7.07 -3.33 5.97
CA HIS A 311 7.55 -4.53 5.30
C HIS A 311 8.63 -5.30 6.07
N PHE A 312 9.24 -4.72 7.12
CA PHE A 312 10.30 -5.41 7.87
C PHE A 312 9.79 -6.69 8.52
N LEU A 313 8.74 -6.63 9.31
CA LEU A 313 8.20 -7.81 9.98
C LEU A 313 7.36 -8.69 9.04
N PRO A 314 6.39 -8.19 8.25
CA PRO A 314 5.54 -9.07 7.47
C PRO A 314 6.22 -9.67 6.23
N ASP A 315 7.14 -8.96 5.58
CA ASP A 315 7.72 -9.44 4.33
C ASP A 315 9.15 -9.95 4.51
N ILE A 316 10.06 -9.19 5.12
CA ILE A 316 11.45 -9.64 5.29
C ILE A 316 11.54 -10.76 6.33
N VAL A 317 11.03 -10.55 7.54
CA VAL A 317 11.06 -11.56 8.62
C VAL A 317 10.01 -12.63 8.39
N GLY A 318 8.85 -12.25 7.83
CA GLY A 318 7.77 -13.15 7.48
C GLY A 318 6.71 -13.32 8.55
N ILE A 319 6.59 -12.43 9.53
CA ILE A 319 5.51 -12.45 10.54
C ILE A 319 4.32 -11.66 10.00
N ARG A 320 3.32 -12.33 9.43
CA ARG A 320 2.10 -11.70 8.91
C ARG A 320 0.93 -11.93 9.83
N ILE A 321 0.15 -10.89 10.07
CA ILE A 321 -1.09 -10.96 10.83
C ILE A 321 -2.23 -10.57 9.89
N GLU A 322 -3.14 -11.50 9.63
CA GLU A 322 -4.29 -11.32 8.74
C GLU A 322 -5.59 -11.62 9.46
N GLN A 323 -6.36 -10.59 9.80
CA GLN A 323 -7.59 -10.68 10.58
C GLN A 323 -7.37 -11.41 11.92
N GLY A 324 -6.27 -11.07 12.59
CA GLY A 324 -5.86 -11.70 13.84
C GLY A 324 -5.23 -13.08 13.70
N ARG A 325 -5.17 -13.67 12.49
CA ARG A 325 -4.49 -14.95 12.23
C ARG A 325 -3.02 -14.72 11.94
N LEU A 326 -2.18 -15.60 12.46
CA LEU A 326 -0.74 -15.54 12.32
C LEU A 326 -0.27 -16.44 11.18
N ILE A 327 0.47 -15.86 10.24
CA ILE A 327 1.03 -16.55 9.08
C ILE A 327 2.52 -16.26 9.01
N ILE A 328 3.33 -17.30 8.90
CA ILE A 328 4.78 -17.19 8.74
C ILE A 328 5.14 -17.40 7.27
N ALA A 329 5.62 -16.35 6.62
CA ALA A 329 5.88 -16.32 5.18
C ALA A 329 7.08 -15.41 4.85
N PRO A 330 8.33 -15.80 5.22
CA PRO A 330 9.52 -15.01 4.97
C PRO A 330 9.80 -14.85 3.48
N GLN A 331 10.32 -13.68 3.09
CA GLN A 331 10.78 -13.40 1.73
C GLN A 331 12.27 -13.00 1.76
N PRO A 332 13.20 -13.95 1.70
CA PRO A 332 14.62 -13.65 1.52
C PRO A 332 14.84 -12.92 0.21
N MET A 333 15.50 -11.77 0.26
CA MET A 333 15.70 -10.89 -0.89
C MET A 333 17.12 -10.35 -0.94
N GLY A 334 17.58 -9.98 -2.13
CA GLY A 334 18.90 -9.44 -2.35
C GLY A 334 20.01 -10.33 -1.76
N ASP A 335 20.97 -9.71 -1.11
CA ASP A 335 22.10 -10.35 -0.46
C ASP A 335 21.85 -10.71 1.02
N LEU A 336 20.63 -10.54 1.53
CA LEU A 336 20.28 -10.97 2.88
C LEU A 336 20.50 -12.47 3.05
N THR A 337 21.31 -12.85 4.01
CA THR A 337 21.58 -14.26 4.34
C THR A 337 20.78 -14.75 5.55
N TRP A 338 20.22 -13.83 6.34
CA TRP A 338 19.36 -14.11 7.47
C TRP A 338 18.51 -12.88 7.83
N ALA A 339 17.42 -13.09 8.54
CA ALA A 339 16.73 -12.06 9.26
C ALA A 339 16.12 -12.62 10.56
N LYS A 340 15.91 -11.73 11.53
CA LYS A 340 15.18 -12.04 12.76
C LYS A 340 14.27 -10.89 13.15
N GLY A 341 13.16 -11.21 13.75
CA GLY A 341 12.24 -10.23 14.31
C GLY A 341 11.27 -10.85 15.28
N SER A 342 10.66 -10.01 16.08
CA SER A 342 9.62 -10.42 17.02
C SER A 342 8.57 -9.32 17.14
N THR A 343 7.35 -9.71 17.46
CA THR A 343 6.27 -8.78 17.79
C THR A 343 5.39 -9.35 18.89
N ARG A 344 4.57 -8.49 19.51
CA ARG A 344 3.56 -8.89 20.46
C ARG A 344 2.19 -8.94 19.78
N LEU A 345 1.45 -10.00 20.06
CA LEU A 345 0.08 -10.17 19.63
C LEU A 345 -0.88 -9.36 20.52
N SER A 346 -2.13 -9.27 20.11
CA SER A 346 -3.16 -8.47 20.78
C SER A 346 -3.43 -8.90 22.24
N ASP A 347 -3.15 -10.16 22.58
CA ASP A 347 -3.28 -10.71 23.93
C ASP A 347 -2.00 -10.55 24.80
N GLY A 348 -0.98 -9.87 24.27
CA GLY A 348 0.30 -9.62 24.93
C GLY A 348 1.34 -10.73 24.75
N LYS A 349 0.96 -11.86 24.17
CA LYS A 349 1.87 -12.96 23.85
C LYS A 349 2.86 -12.57 22.78
N GLN A 350 3.99 -13.25 22.73
CA GLN A 350 5.10 -12.92 21.84
C GLN A 350 5.30 -13.98 20.78
N ILE A 351 5.64 -13.55 19.57
CA ILE A 351 6.20 -14.38 18.54
C ILE A 351 7.54 -13.84 18.08
N ALA A 352 8.51 -14.74 17.88
CA ALA A 352 9.79 -14.48 17.29
C ALA A 352 10.03 -15.41 16.10
N VAL A 353 10.58 -14.87 15.03
CA VAL A 353 10.97 -15.63 13.83
C VAL A 353 12.40 -15.29 13.47
N VAL A 354 13.17 -16.33 13.17
CA VAL A 354 14.52 -16.23 12.61
C VAL A 354 14.59 -17.12 11.38
N TRP A 355 15.09 -16.59 10.29
CA TRP A 355 15.41 -17.41 9.14
C TRP A 355 16.86 -17.20 8.70
N LYS A 356 17.45 -18.21 8.08
CA LYS A 356 18.79 -18.16 7.46
C LYS A 356 18.80 -18.93 6.15
N LYS A 357 19.54 -18.42 5.15
CA LYS A 357 19.80 -19.14 3.89
C LYS A 357 20.77 -20.29 4.14
N LEU A 358 20.50 -21.43 3.53
CA LEU A 358 21.34 -22.61 3.53
C LEU A 358 22.15 -22.69 2.22
N ALA A 359 23.23 -23.49 2.21
CA ALA A 359 24.12 -23.63 1.06
C ALA A 359 23.44 -24.22 -0.19
N ASP A 360 22.36 -24.99 -0.02
CA ASP A 360 21.56 -25.59 -1.10
C ASP A 360 20.45 -24.67 -1.65
N GLY A 361 20.41 -23.41 -1.21
CA GLY A 361 19.42 -22.42 -1.63
C GLY A 361 18.08 -22.52 -0.91
N LYS A 362 17.93 -23.42 0.05
CA LYS A 362 16.81 -23.46 0.98
C LYS A 362 16.97 -22.41 2.09
N ILE A 363 15.94 -22.25 2.88
CA ILE A 363 15.99 -21.50 4.14
C ILE A 363 15.66 -22.41 5.31
N GLU A 364 16.29 -22.16 6.44
CA GLU A 364 15.87 -22.69 7.74
C GLU A 364 15.11 -21.58 8.45
N VAL A 365 13.89 -21.85 8.90
CA VAL A 365 13.01 -20.92 9.61
C VAL A 365 12.75 -21.46 10.99
N THR A 366 13.16 -20.75 12.02
CA THR A 366 12.80 -21.02 13.41
C THR A 366 11.67 -20.08 13.83
N VAL A 367 10.56 -20.65 14.24
CA VAL A 367 9.45 -19.93 14.88
C VAL A 367 9.47 -20.26 16.36
N ASP A 368 9.40 -19.24 17.22
CA ASP A 368 9.35 -19.38 18.68
C ASP A 368 8.19 -18.55 19.22
N THR A 369 7.19 -19.22 19.77
CA THR A 369 5.97 -18.61 20.29
C THR A 369 5.43 -19.42 21.48
N ASP A 370 4.51 -18.84 22.24
CA ASP A 370 3.81 -19.55 23.33
C ASP A 370 3.01 -20.74 22.78
N ASN A 371 2.88 -21.83 23.57
CA ASN A 371 2.30 -23.10 23.13
C ASN A 371 0.81 -23.04 22.78
N ASP A 372 0.12 -21.97 23.12
CA ASP A 372 -1.30 -21.74 22.81
C ASP A 372 -1.54 -20.82 21.61
N ILE A 373 -0.47 -20.32 20.99
CA ILE A 373 -0.54 -19.52 19.77
C ILE A 373 -0.49 -20.41 18.55
N GLU A 374 -1.53 -20.33 17.72
CA GLU A 374 -1.59 -21.01 16.43
C GLU A 374 -1.00 -20.14 15.32
N TYR A 375 -0.25 -20.77 14.39
CA TYR A 375 0.24 -20.12 13.19
C TYR A 375 0.28 -21.08 12.01
N GLU A 376 0.11 -20.53 10.81
CA GLU A 376 0.35 -21.19 9.53
C GLU A 376 1.76 -20.89 9.06
N ILE A 377 2.39 -21.81 8.31
CA ILE A 377 3.67 -21.54 7.67
C ILE A 377 3.55 -21.69 6.15
N LYS A 378 4.09 -20.73 5.40
CA LYS A 378 4.07 -20.71 3.93
C LYS A 378 5.50 -20.69 3.38
N ILE A 379 6.12 -21.87 3.39
CA ILE A 379 7.34 -22.19 2.66
C ILE A 379 7.11 -23.50 1.92
N ASP A 380 7.71 -23.67 0.73
CA ASP A 380 7.63 -24.93 -0.01
C ASP A 380 8.56 -25.95 0.64
N TYR A 381 7.99 -26.96 1.30
CA TYR A 381 8.72 -28.11 1.82
C TYR A 381 9.06 -29.11 0.70
N ASP A 382 10.07 -29.95 0.91
CA ASP A 382 10.24 -31.17 0.14
C ASP A 382 8.99 -32.06 0.34
N GLU A 383 8.48 -32.67 -0.73
CA GLU A 383 7.16 -33.31 -0.89
C GLU A 383 6.80 -34.43 0.11
N THR A 384 7.64 -34.75 1.08
CA THR A 384 7.42 -35.84 2.04
C THR A 384 6.71 -35.43 3.32
N GLU A 385 6.54 -34.12 3.60
CA GLU A 385 5.86 -33.63 4.80
C GLU A 385 4.92 -32.46 4.48
N HIS A 386 3.95 -32.67 3.58
CA HIS A 386 2.81 -31.78 3.44
C HIS A 386 1.91 -31.93 4.67
N ASN A 387 2.12 -31.11 5.67
CA ASN A 387 1.11 -30.80 6.64
C ASN A 387 0.60 -29.37 6.31
N ASP A 388 -0.60 -29.27 5.74
CA ASP A 388 -1.43 -28.04 5.78
C ASP A 388 -1.83 -27.76 7.23
N GLY A 389 -0.86 -27.84 8.14
CA GLY A 389 -1.05 -27.87 9.58
C GLY A 389 -0.91 -26.49 10.19
N THR A 390 -1.80 -26.21 11.10
CA THR A 390 -1.64 -25.19 12.12
C THR A 390 -0.62 -25.68 13.14
N TYR A 391 0.40 -24.88 13.41
CA TYR A 391 1.45 -25.19 14.36
C TYR A 391 1.29 -24.36 15.64
N ARG A 392 1.88 -24.84 16.74
CA ARG A 392 1.93 -24.13 18.03
C ARG A 392 3.29 -24.31 18.70
N GLY A 393 3.71 -23.28 19.42
CA GLY A 393 4.99 -23.34 20.13
C GLY A 393 6.19 -23.27 19.21
N LYS A 394 7.33 -23.80 19.64
CA LYS A 394 8.60 -23.69 18.93
C LYS A 394 8.79 -24.78 17.89
N HIS A 395 9.07 -24.37 16.63
CA HIS A 395 9.37 -25.26 15.53
C HIS A 395 10.51 -24.75 14.66
N VAL A 396 11.15 -25.68 13.96
CA VAL A 396 12.16 -25.39 12.94
C VAL A 396 11.71 -26.03 11.63
N PHE A 397 11.69 -25.26 10.57
CA PHE A 397 11.26 -25.67 9.23
C PHE A 397 12.39 -25.46 8.25
N VAL A 398 12.55 -26.37 7.28
CA VAL A 398 13.53 -26.23 6.20
C VAL A 398 12.81 -26.40 4.87
N GLY A 399 12.93 -25.42 3.98
CA GLY A 399 12.25 -25.46 2.69
C GLY A 399 12.66 -24.31 1.78
N LYS A 400 11.99 -24.18 0.64
CA LYS A 400 12.11 -23.02 -0.25
C LYS A 400 11.02 -22.02 0.08
N CYS A 401 11.29 -20.74 -0.13
CA CYS A 401 10.24 -19.73 -0.01
C CYS A 401 9.18 -19.95 -1.10
N ALA A 402 7.92 -19.93 -0.73
CA ALA A 402 6.82 -19.89 -1.69
C ALA A 402 6.98 -18.64 -2.58
N ARG A 403 6.97 -18.83 -3.90
CA ARG A 403 7.10 -17.74 -4.90
C ARG A 403 5.80 -17.01 -5.11
#